data_166dfd052883809c384824c47ae65d1e
#
_entry.id   166dfd052883809c384824c47ae65d1e
#
_cell.length_a   1.000
_cell.length_b   1.000
_cell.length_c   1.000
_cell.angle_alpha   90.00
_cell.angle_beta   90.00
_cell.angle_gamma   90.00
#
_symmetry.space_group_name_H-M   'P 1'
#
loop_
_entity.id
_entity.type
_entity.pdbx_description
1 polymer ?
#
loop_
_entity_poly.entity_id
_entity_poly.type
_entity_poly.pdbx_seq_one_letter_code
_entity_poly.pdbx_strand_id
1 'polypeptide(L)'
;MARIAVLADKETAVYFKLSGIKNSYFVNDRAEAEKRIESLFANQEISLIMVTEQVFDWIQSRLARMKREKEYPLVVSIPGKRGEKPKADALAELIKRTVGVEIKVG
;
A
#
# COMPACT_ATOMS: atom_id res chain seq x y z
N MET A 1 4.27 16.77 4.30
CA MET A 1 4.29 16.06 3.01
C MET A 1 3.63 14.70 3.15
N ALA A 2 2.75 14.40 2.21
CA ALA A 2 2.10 13.10 2.20
C ALA A 2 3.11 12.00 1.86
N ARG A 3 3.15 10.96 2.67
CA ARG A 3 4.00 9.80 2.41
C ARG A 3 3.16 8.60 2.02
N ILE A 4 3.72 7.80 1.13
CA ILE A 4 3.07 6.60 0.61
C ILE A 4 3.76 5.37 1.18
N ALA A 5 2.96 4.41 1.62
CA ALA A 5 3.46 3.11 2.04
C ALA A 5 2.92 2.02 1.11
N VAL A 6 3.67 0.95 0.98
CA VAL A 6 3.27 -0.22 0.22
C VAL A 6 3.32 -1.44 1.12
N LEU A 7 2.29 -2.25 1.04
CA LEU A 7 2.22 -3.50 1.77
C LEU A 7 1.87 -4.60 0.78
N ALA A 8 2.79 -5.51 0.55
CA ALA A 8 2.67 -6.45 -0.56
C ALA A 8 3.48 -7.72 -0.31
N ASP A 9 3.51 -8.59 -1.31
CA ASP A 9 4.44 -9.70 -1.31
C ASP A 9 5.87 -9.20 -1.51
N LYS A 10 6.84 -10.06 -1.24
CA LYS A 10 8.26 -9.66 -1.26
C LYS A 10 8.68 -9.06 -2.60
N GLU A 11 8.32 -9.70 -3.69
CA GLU A 11 8.70 -9.25 -5.03
C GLU A 11 8.17 -7.87 -5.34
N THR A 12 6.89 -7.67 -5.09
CA THR A 12 6.22 -6.39 -5.34
C THR A 12 6.77 -5.30 -4.43
N ALA A 13 6.99 -5.62 -3.16
CA ALA A 13 7.52 -4.64 -2.21
C ALA A 13 8.93 -4.20 -2.58
N VAL A 14 9.77 -5.13 -3.01
CA VAL A 14 11.13 -4.81 -3.47
C VAL A 14 11.10 -3.94 -4.71
N TYR A 15 10.18 -4.27 -5.65
CA TYR A 15 10.01 -3.49 -6.86
C TYR A 15 9.70 -2.01 -6.53
N PHE A 16 8.75 -1.78 -5.63
CA PHE A 16 8.42 -0.42 -5.23
C PHE A 16 9.55 0.29 -4.51
N LYS A 17 10.28 -0.45 -3.70
CA LYS A 17 11.42 0.13 -2.99
C LYS A 17 12.49 0.60 -3.96
N LEU A 18 12.76 -0.19 -4.99
CA LEU A 18 13.70 0.17 -6.04
C LEU A 18 13.19 1.34 -6.87
N SER A 19 11.88 1.51 -6.96
CA SER A 19 11.26 2.62 -7.68
C SER A 19 11.22 3.92 -6.88
N GLY A 20 11.71 3.91 -5.65
CA GLY A 20 11.83 5.13 -4.85
C GLY A 20 10.88 5.24 -3.67
N ILE A 21 10.01 4.27 -3.45
CA ILE A 21 9.09 4.29 -2.31
C ILE A 21 9.80 3.66 -1.11
N LYS A 22 10.22 4.49 -0.18
CA LYS A 22 10.99 4.03 0.99
C LYS A 22 10.19 3.19 1.95
N ASN A 23 8.91 3.49 2.12
CA ASN A 23 8.03 2.77 3.05
C ASN A 23 7.34 1.61 2.36
N SER A 24 8.13 0.71 1.79
CA SER A 24 7.63 -0.47 1.13
C SER A 24 7.97 -1.70 1.96
N TYR A 25 6.95 -2.44 2.36
CA TYR A 25 7.08 -3.58 3.27
C TYR A 25 6.46 -4.82 2.67
N PHE A 26 7.08 -5.96 2.92
CA PHE A 26 6.47 -7.22 2.51
C PHE A 26 5.94 -7.98 3.71
N VAL A 27 4.87 -8.73 3.48
CA VAL A 27 4.24 -9.56 4.50
C VAL A 27 3.97 -10.94 3.90
N ASN A 28 4.13 -11.97 4.72
CA ASN A 28 4.00 -13.35 4.27
C ASN A 28 2.65 -13.97 4.60
N ASP A 29 1.96 -13.42 5.59
CA ASP A 29 0.68 -13.99 6.04
C ASP A 29 -0.22 -12.92 6.62
N ARG A 30 -1.44 -13.34 6.99
CA ARG A 30 -2.43 -12.43 7.54
C ARG A 30 -1.97 -11.76 8.83
N ALA A 31 -1.34 -12.51 9.73
CA ALA A 31 -0.92 -11.96 11.01
C ALA A 31 0.10 -10.84 10.83
N GLU A 32 1.06 -11.05 9.94
CA GLU A 32 2.04 -10.00 9.63
C GLU A 32 1.38 -8.79 8.98
N ALA A 33 0.44 -9.04 8.07
CA ALA A 33 -0.26 -7.96 7.36
C ALA A 33 -1.08 -7.12 8.33
N GLU A 34 -1.82 -7.75 9.23
CA GLU A 34 -2.62 -7.04 10.22
C GLU A 34 -1.77 -6.22 11.17
N LYS A 35 -0.67 -6.78 11.61
CA LYS A 35 0.25 -6.08 12.49
C LYS A 35 0.88 -4.87 11.80
N ARG A 36 1.27 -5.02 10.56
CA ARG A 36 1.89 -3.94 9.81
C ARG A 36 0.90 -2.82 9.48
N ILE A 37 -0.33 -3.17 9.11
CA ILE A 37 -1.32 -2.15 8.80
C ILE A 37 -1.67 -1.30 10.03
N GLU A 38 -1.72 -1.90 11.20
CA GLU A 38 -1.93 -1.14 12.44
C GLU A 38 -0.79 -0.15 12.69
N SER A 39 0.43 -0.61 12.48
CA SER A 39 1.61 0.24 12.63
C SER A 39 1.58 1.42 11.66
N LEU A 40 1.18 1.16 10.41
CA LEU A 40 1.10 2.22 9.41
C LEU A 40 -0.01 3.21 9.71
N PHE A 41 -1.13 2.76 10.24
CA PHE A 41 -2.22 3.66 10.64
C PHE A 41 -1.82 4.56 11.81
N ALA A 42 -0.93 4.09 12.66
CA ALA A 42 -0.43 4.87 13.77
C ALA A 42 0.56 5.96 13.35
N ASN A 43 1.12 5.83 12.16
CA ASN A 43 2.10 6.79 11.65
C ASN A 43 1.39 7.92 10.92
N GLN A 44 1.39 9.10 11.53
CA GLN A 44 0.70 10.28 11.00
C GLN A 44 1.26 10.81 9.68
N GLU A 45 2.47 10.41 9.33
CA GLU A 45 3.10 10.84 8.08
C GLU A 45 2.59 10.06 6.88
N ILE A 46 2.01 8.88 7.09
CA ILE A 46 1.50 8.05 6.01
C ILE A 46 0.10 8.50 5.63
N SER A 47 -0.07 8.87 4.38
CA SER A 47 -1.36 9.34 3.85
C SER A 47 -2.03 8.35 2.92
N LEU A 48 -1.25 7.48 2.29
CA LEU A 48 -1.75 6.49 1.35
C LEU A 48 -1.02 5.18 1.56
N ILE A 49 -1.78 4.10 1.61
CA ILE A 49 -1.22 2.75 1.70
C ILE A 49 -1.70 1.96 0.49
N MET A 50 -0.77 1.50 -0.34
CA MET A 50 -1.08 0.62 -1.46
C MET A 50 -0.87 -0.82 -1.05
N VAL A 51 -1.85 -1.66 -1.29
CA VAL A 51 -1.79 -3.08 -0.94
C VAL A 51 -2.12 -3.93 -2.15
N THR A 52 -1.54 -5.13 -2.21
CA THR A 52 -1.94 -6.11 -3.23
C THR A 52 -3.33 -6.66 -2.87
N GLU A 53 -4.01 -7.25 -3.85
CA GLU A 53 -5.33 -7.82 -3.62
C GLU A 53 -5.33 -8.87 -2.52
N GLN A 54 -4.30 -9.70 -2.46
CA GLN A 54 -4.20 -10.72 -1.43
C GLN A 54 -4.04 -10.10 -0.04
N VAL A 55 -3.19 -9.09 0.08
CA VAL A 55 -3.01 -8.39 1.36
C VAL A 55 -4.30 -7.69 1.76
N PHE A 56 -4.98 -7.09 0.80
CA PHE A 56 -6.26 -6.43 1.06
C PHE A 56 -7.29 -7.41 1.65
N ASP A 57 -7.36 -8.61 1.09
CA ASP A 57 -8.26 -9.65 1.61
C ASP A 57 -7.91 -10.02 3.05
N TRP A 58 -6.63 -10.11 3.35
CA TRP A 58 -6.18 -10.44 4.70
C TRP A 58 -6.54 -9.38 5.74
N ILE A 59 -6.47 -8.11 5.36
CA ILE A 59 -6.65 -7.00 6.32
C ILE A 59 -8.05 -6.40 6.29
N GLN A 60 -8.92 -6.89 5.43
CA GLN A 60 -10.22 -6.26 5.15
C GLN A 60 -11.08 -6.03 6.40
N SER A 61 -11.25 -7.05 7.23
CA SER A 61 -12.06 -6.91 8.43
C SER A 61 -11.44 -5.98 9.46
N ARG A 62 -10.13 -6.05 9.62
CA ARG A 62 -9.43 -5.15 10.54
C ARG A 62 -9.46 -3.71 10.03
N LEU A 63 -9.31 -3.55 8.72
CA LEU A 63 -9.35 -2.24 8.08
C LEU A 63 -10.69 -1.56 8.26
N ALA A 64 -11.79 -2.30 8.10
CA ALA A 64 -13.13 -1.76 8.31
C ALA A 64 -13.31 -1.22 9.72
N ARG A 65 -12.75 -1.91 10.71
CA ARG A 65 -12.80 -1.48 12.11
C ARG A 65 -11.97 -0.23 12.33
N MET A 66 -10.76 -0.19 11.76
CA MET A 66 -9.85 0.94 11.93
C MET A 66 -10.36 2.22 11.27
N LYS A 67 -11.01 2.09 10.13
CA LYS A 67 -11.58 3.25 9.41
C LYS A 67 -12.72 3.94 10.15
N ARG A 68 -13.39 3.25 11.05
CA ARG A 68 -14.43 3.86 11.89
C ARG A 68 -13.85 4.87 12.85
N GLU A 69 -12.61 4.67 13.25
CA GLU A 69 -11.96 5.52 14.24
C GLU A 69 -11.11 6.61 13.59
N LYS A 70 -10.66 6.37 12.37
CA LYS A 70 -9.69 7.25 11.71
C LYS A 70 -9.91 7.29 10.21
N GLU A 71 -10.03 8.48 9.65
CA GLU A 71 -10.24 8.65 8.19
C GLU A 71 -8.99 8.37 7.37
N TYR A 72 -7.82 8.67 7.90
CA TYR A 72 -6.55 8.49 7.21
C TYR A 72 -5.74 7.42 7.90
N PRO A 73 -4.85 6.77 7.16
CA PRO A 73 -4.54 6.92 5.73
C PRO A 73 -5.57 6.25 4.83
N LEU A 74 -5.54 6.61 3.56
CA LEU A 74 -6.34 5.94 2.53
C LEU A 74 -5.66 4.63 2.15
N VAL A 75 -6.45 3.58 1.96
CA VAL A 75 -5.93 2.28 1.55
C VAL A 75 -6.48 1.94 0.17
N VAL A 76 -5.59 1.63 -0.75
CA VAL A 76 -5.94 1.34 -2.14
C VAL A 76 -5.39 -0.01 -2.53
N SER A 77 -6.24 -0.84 -3.13
CA SER A 77 -5.81 -2.13 -3.67
C SER A 77 -5.14 -1.91 -5.04
N ILE A 78 -3.97 -2.49 -5.21
CA ILE A 78 -3.25 -2.40 -6.48
C ILE A 78 -3.93 -3.34 -7.48
N PRO A 79 -4.33 -2.83 -8.66
CA PRO A 79 -4.92 -3.69 -9.67
C PRO A 79 -3.90 -4.67 -10.21
N GLY A 80 -4.34 -5.89 -10.41
CA GLY A 80 -3.48 -6.94 -10.93
C GLY A 80 -4.02 -8.30 -10.55
N LYS A 81 -3.79 -9.27 -11.39
CA LYS A 81 -4.13 -10.64 -11.09
C LYS A 81 -3.08 -11.24 -10.20
N ARG A 82 -3.48 -12.25 -9.44
CA ARG A 82 -2.58 -13.03 -8.61
C ARG A 82 -1.41 -13.54 -9.44
N GLY A 83 -0.19 -13.16 -9.06
CA GLY A 83 1.01 -13.54 -9.78
C GLY A 83 1.47 -12.59 -10.86
N GLU A 84 0.67 -11.60 -11.21
CA GLU A 84 1.08 -10.59 -12.18
C GLU A 84 1.73 -9.40 -11.47
N LYS A 85 2.83 -8.93 -12.04
CA LYS A 85 3.48 -7.74 -11.53
C LYS A 85 2.81 -6.50 -12.11
N PRO A 86 2.41 -5.54 -11.28
CA PRO A 86 1.88 -4.28 -11.79
C PRO A 86 2.96 -3.55 -12.58
N LYS A 87 2.56 -2.91 -13.67
CA LYS A 87 3.48 -2.09 -14.45
C LYS A 87 3.69 -0.75 -13.76
N ALA A 88 4.93 -0.27 -13.78
CA ALA A 88 5.30 0.98 -13.13
C ALA A 88 4.42 2.15 -13.58
N ASP A 89 4.16 2.24 -14.87
CA ASP A 89 3.35 3.32 -15.43
C ASP A 89 1.91 3.32 -14.93
N ALA A 90 1.31 2.13 -14.84
CA ALA A 90 -0.05 1.99 -14.34
C ALA A 90 -0.14 2.41 -12.87
N LEU A 91 0.88 2.09 -12.10
CA LEU A 91 0.93 2.44 -10.68
C LEU A 91 1.15 3.93 -10.48
N ALA A 92 2.02 4.53 -11.28
CA ALA A 92 2.26 5.97 -11.22
C ALA A 92 0.98 6.73 -11.50
N GLU A 93 0.20 6.29 -12.50
CA GLU A 93 -1.09 6.89 -12.82
C GLU A 93 -2.10 6.72 -11.70
N LEU A 94 -2.14 5.54 -11.08
CA LEU A 94 -3.04 5.28 -9.98
C LEU A 94 -2.74 6.20 -8.80
N ILE A 95 -1.48 6.35 -8.46
CA ILE A 95 -1.04 7.22 -7.38
C ILE A 95 -1.37 8.67 -7.70
N LYS A 96 -1.09 9.11 -8.91
CA LYS A 96 -1.39 10.47 -9.36
C LYS A 96 -2.88 10.76 -9.27
N ARG A 97 -3.71 9.83 -9.67
CA ARG A 97 -5.17 9.96 -9.63
C ARG A 97 -5.70 10.02 -8.21
N THR A 98 -5.12 9.23 -7.32
CA THR A 98 -5.59 9.10 -5.94
C THR A 98 -5.12 10.24 -5.05
N VAL A 99 -3.88 10.67 -5.22
CA VAL A 99 -3.24 11.65 -4.34
C VAL A 99 -3.11 13.02 -5.00
N GLY A 100 -3.23 13.09 -6.32
CA GLY A 100 -3.06 14.33 -7.07
C GLY A 100 -1.61 14.80 -7.14
N VAL A 101 -0.67 13.90 -6.83
CA VAL A 101 0.75 14.21 -6.83
C VAL A 101 1.44 13.43 -7.95
N GLU A 102 2.29 14.12 -8.69
CA GLU A 102 3.07 13.47 -9.73
C GLU A 102 4.26 12.77 -9.11
N ILE A 103 4.32 11.46 -9.31
CA ILE A 103 5.44 10.67 -8.82
C ILE A 103 6.34 10.31 -9.98
N LYS A 104 7.57 10.75 -9.91
CA LYS A 104 8.57 10.38 -10.92
C LYS A 104 9.11 9.01 -10.56
N VAL A 105 8.74 8.06 -11.37
CA VAL A 105 9.26 6.71 -11.28
C VAL A 105 10.43 6.64 -12.24
N GLY A 106 11.58 6.50 -11.67
CA GLY A 106 12.68 6.47 -12.42
C GLY A 106 13.77 6.13 -12.78
#